data_562710afbaa4c5487f5a37e29a6214f5
#
_entry.id   562710afbaa4c5487f5a37e29a6214f5
#
_cell.length_a   1.000
_cell.length_b   1.000
_cell.length_c   1.000
_cell.angle_alpha   90.00
_cell.angle_beta   90.00
_cell.angle_gamma   90.00
#
_symmetry.space_group_name_H-M   'P 1'
#
loop_
_entity.id
_entity.type
_entity.pdbx_description
1 polymer ?
#
loop_
_entity_poly.entity_id
_entity_poly.type
_entity_poly.pdbx_seq_one_letter_code
_entity_poly.pdbx_strand_id
1 'polypeptide(L)'
;FKFSSAITEDLDFTKISNLEKLSFSENNDIVTFGSDEFNAGIRTLNLGNGTNIANLNADTDSSVQVNGGANNDEFVLDFSRITEKDYQLNGVSGSDTVKVTGNYNLGADIDFADSNSFANIDRIDLSSMVLTGDDSNEFKFNGSLVNSWNNNNSIGGTISLKLSADQTQNIGYTDNAGTYNDSVTAGNSYNLQDGATLTIEAI
;
A
#
# COMPACT_ATOMS: atom_id res chain seq x y z
N PHE A 1 19.44 6.35 12.66
CA PHE A 1 20.46 5.39 12.23
C PHE A 1 20.43 5.26 10.71
N LYS A 2 21.59 5.15 10.05
CA LYS A 2 21.67 5.00 8.59
C LYS A 2 22.57 3.82 8.22
N PHE A 3 22.09 2.96 7.35
CA PHE A 3 22.88 1.90 6.72
C PHE A 3 23.62 2.45 5.49
N SER A 4 24.81 1.93 5.23
CA SER A 4 25.64 2.32 4.09
C SER A 4 25.73 1.25 3.00
N SER A 5 25.20 0.08 3.25
CA SER A 5 25.19 -1.06 2.32
C SER A 5 23.80 -1.64 2.23
N ALA A 6 23.49 -2.34 1.14
CA ALA A 6 22.22 -3.03 0.96
C ALA A 6 21.92 -3.98 2.13
N ILE A 7 20.67 -3.98 2.55
CA ILE A 7 20.13 -4.90 3.56
C ILE A 7 19.28 -5.93 2.83
N THR A 8 19.58 -7.19 3.02
CA THR A 8 18.87 -8.32 2.40
C THR A 8 18.45 -9.38 3.41
N GLU A 9 18.70 -9.11 4.69
CA GLU A 9 18.41 -10.01 5.80
C GLU A 9 17.62 -9.25 6.88
N ASP A 10 16.86 -9.97 7.66
CA ASP A 10 16.13 -9.41 8.80
C ASP A 10 17.10 -8.93 9.88
N LEU A 11 16.82 -7.79 10.48
CA LEU A 11 17.64 -7.16 11.51
C LEU A 11 17.04 -7.43 12.88
N ASP A 12 17.87 -7.81 13.84
CA ASP A 12 17.44 -8.04 15.23
C ASP A 12 17.49 -6.73 16.04
N PHE A 13 16.34 -6.16 16.36
CA PHE A 13 16.18 -4.96 17.18
C PHE A 13 15.76 -5.24 18.62
N THR A 14 15.69 -6.50 19.06
CA THR A 14 15.19 -6.91 20.40
C THR A 14 15.95 -6.28 21.57
N LYS A 15 17.18 -5.80 21.34
CA LYS A 15 18.04 -5.16 22.35
C LYS A 15 18.23 -3.66 22.16
N ILE A 16 17.50 -3.07 21.24
CA ILE A 16 17.60 -1.66 20.92
C ILE A 16 16.34 -0.95 21.41
N SER A 17 16.48 0.26 21.92
CA SER A 17 15.38 1.11 22.35
C SER A 17 15.65 2.57 22.05
N ASN A 18 14.59 3.38 21.97
CA ASN A 18 14.67 4.82 21.66
C ASN A 18 15.29 5.13 20.31
N LEU A 19 15.03 4.29 19.33
CA LEU A 19 15.44 4.49 17.96
C LEU A 19 14.23 4.92 17.14
N GLU A 20 14.09 6.20 16.82
CA GLU A 20 12.90 6.76 16.18
C GLU A 20 12.88 6.56 14.66
N LYS A 21 14.07 6.49 14.04
CA LYS A 21 14.22 6.50 12.58
C LYS A 21 15.31 5.57 12.09
N LEU A 22 14.98 4.79 11.05
CA LEU A 22 15.93 4.07 10.22
C LEU A 22 16.02 4.70 8.83
N SER A 23 17.24 4.80 8.31
CA SER A 23 17.48 5.15 6.91
C SER A 23 18.36 4.07 6.30
N PHE A 24 17.92 3.56 5.18
CA PHE A 24 18.62 2.51 4.45
C PHE A 24 19.58 3.11 3.41
N SER A 25 20.18 2.26 2.61
CA SER A 25 21.23 2.65 1.68
C SER A 25 20.67 3.29 0.40
N GLU A 26 21.52 3.61 -0.54
CA GLU A 26 21.12 3.99 -1.90
C GLU A 26 21.08 2.80 -2.86
N ASN A 27 21.19 1.58 -2.33
CA ASN A 27 21.12 0.35 -3.07
C ASN A 27 19.75 -0.30 -2.87
N ASN A 28 19.51 -1.42 -3.56
CA ASN A 28 18.29 -2.17 -3.39
C ASN A 28 18.28 -2.87 -2.02
N ASP A 29 17.34 -2.52 -1.18
CA ASP A 29 17.21 -3.07 0.16
C ASP A 29 15.94 -3.94 0.24
N ILE A 30 16.02 -5.03 1.01
CA ILE A 30 14.86 -5.83 1.43
C ILE A 30 14.78 -5.70 2.95
N VAL A 31 13.70 -5.11 3.41
CA VAL A 31 13.52 -4.74 4.81
C VAL A 31 12.28 -5.42 5.35
N THR A 32 12.38 -6.02 6.53
CA THR A 32 11.21 -6.45 7.30
C THR A 32 11.05 -5.48 8.47
N PHE A 33 9.83 -4.98 8.68
CA PHE A 33 9.44 -4.18 9.82
C PHE A 33 8.37 -4.93 10.59
N GLY A 34 8.77 -5.45 11.72
CA GLY A 34 7.93 -6.22 12.62
C GLY A 34 7.76 -5.55 13.99
N SER A 35 7.27 -6.33 14.94
CA SER A 35 7.02 -5.85 16.30
C SER A 35 8.30 -5.42 17.02
N ASP A 36 9.44 -6.01 16.69
CA ASP A 36 10.72 -5.71 17.35
C ASP A 36 11.21 -4.30 16.98
N GLU A 37 11.09 -3.91 15.71
CA GLU A 37 11.41 -2.57 15.23
C GLU A 37 10.47 -1.53 15.84
N PHE A 38 9.18 -1.85 15.89
CA PHE A 38 8.18 -0.99 16.50
C PHE A 38 8.44 -0.80 18.00
N ASN A 39 8.74 -1.89 18.73
CA ASN A 39 9.07 -1.85 20.16
C ASN A 39 10.39 -1.15 20.45
N ALA A 40 11.34 -1.16 19.51
CA ALA A 40 12.57 -0.36 19.61
C ALA A 40 12.31 1.16 19.52
N GLY A 41 11.11 1.56 19.12
CA GLY A 41 10.68 2.96 19.04
C GLY A 41 10.65 3.52 17.62
N ILE A 42 10.93 2.71 16.60
CA ILE A 42 10.99 3.17 15.20
C ILE A 42 9.60 3.56 14.73
N ARG A 43 9.49 4.77 14.18
CA ARG A 43 8.25 5.35 13.62
C ARG A 43 8.47 5.93 12.22
N THR A 44 9.71 5.90 11.73
CA THR A 44 10.04 6.36 10.38
C THR A 44 11.07 5.44 9.73
N LEU A 45 10.73 4.95 8.53
CA LEU A 45 11.62 4.23 7.64
C LEU A 45 11.87 5.06 6.38
N ASN A 46 13.12 5.26 5.98
CA ASN A 46 13.48 5.81 4.68
C ASN A 46 14.31 4.76 3.94
N LEU A 47 13.76 4.24 2.84
CA LEU A 47 14.37 3.12 2.12
C LEU A 47 15.56 3.54 1.25
N GLY A 48 15.62 4.82 0.84
CA GLY A 48 16.70 5.32 -0.03
C GLY A 48 16.35 5.24 -1.51
N ASN A 49 17.35 5.40 -2.38
CA ASN A 49 17.08 5.54 -3.82
C ASN A 49 17.11 4.21 -4.60
N GLY A 50 17.34 3.08 -3.96
CA GLY A 50 17.28 1.75 -4.59
C GLY A 50 15.87 1.35 -5.02
N THR A 51 15.76 0.24 -5.72
CA THR A 51 14.49 -0.47 -5.88
C THR A 51 14.32 -1.38 -4.66
N ASN A 52 13.43 -1.00 -3.76
CA ASN A 52 13.38 -1.59 -2.43
C ASN A 52 12.11 -2.43 -2.23
N ILE A 53 12.19 -3.35 -1.27
CA ILE A 53 11.03 -4.10 -0.78
C ILE A 53 10.92 -3.90 0.73
N ALA A 54 9.78 -3.38 1.20
CA ALA A 54 9.48 -3.25 2.61
C ALA A 54 8.34 -4.20 3.00
N ASN A 55 8.66 -5.24 3.76
CA ASN A 55 7.69 -6.15 4.35
C ASN A 55 7.20 -5.59 5.69
N LEU A 56 5.95 -5.17 5.76
CA LEU A 56 5.39 -4.42 6.88
C LEU A 56 4.40 -5.31 7.64
N ASN A 57 4.85 -5.86 8.76
CA ASN A 57 4.18 -6.93 9.51
C ASN A 57 3.85 -6.57 10.96
N ALA A 58 4.18 -5.37 11.43
CA ALA A 58 3.87 -4.95 12.78
C ALA A 58 2.43 -4.46 12.88
N ASP A 59 1.65 -5.07 13.76
CA ASP A 59 0.41 -4.49 14.25
C ASP A 59 0.79 -3.36 15.23
N THR A 60 0.41 -2.14 14.92
CA THR A 60 0.89 -0.94 15.59
C THR A 60 -0.26 -0.15 16.23
N ASP A 61 0.00 0.43 17.40
CA ASP A 61 -0.95 1.34 18.06
C ASP A 61 -0.84 2.79 17.56
N SER A 62 0.12 3.04 16.66
CA SER A 62 0.36 4.36 16.05
C SER A 62 1.00 4.21 14.68
N SER A 63 0.60 5.05 13.75
CA SER A 63 1.05 4.99 12.36
C SER A 63 2.57 5.12 12.20
N VAL A 64 3.15 4.24 11.39
CA VAL A 64 4.57 4.25 11.00
C VAL A 64 4.69 4.83 9.60
N GLN A 65 5.54 5.84 9.45
CA GLN A 65 5.84 6.44 8.15
C GLN A 65 6.91 5.65 7.41
N VAL A 66 6.62 5.26 6.16
CA VAL A 66 7.58 4.58 5.28
C VAL A 66 7.74 5.37 3.99
N ASN A 67 8.94 5.81 3.69
CA ASN A 67 9.27 6.54 2.48
C ASN A 67 10.15 5.65 1.58
N GLY A 68 9.74 5.42 0.36
CA GLY A 68 10.46 4.64 -0.65
C GLY A 68 11.74 5.37 -1.07
N GLY A 69 11.62 6.37 -1.85
CA GLY A 69 12.75 7.13 -2.35
C GLY A 69 12.66 7.37 -3.85
N ALA A 70 13.76 7.20 -4.57
CA ALA A 70 13.73 7.18 -6.03
C ALA A 70 13.73 5.72 -6.53
N ASN A 71 13.24 5.50 -7.75
CA ASN A 71 12.99 4.22 -8.37
C ASN A 71 11.75 3.49 -7.81
N ASN A 72 11.51 2.28 -8.31
CA ASN A 72 10.28 1.57 -8.07
C ASN A 72 10.38 0.76 -6.77
N ASP A 73 9.53 1.07 -5.81
CA ASP A 73 9.52 0.41 -4.50
C ASP A 73 8.26 -0.47 -4.34
N GLU A 74 8.39 -1.53 -3.55
CA GLU A 74 7.28 -2.41 -3.20
C GLU A 74 7.07 -2.39 -1.67
N PHE A 75 5.88 -1.97 -1.23
CA PHE A 75 5.44 -2.04 0.16
C PHE A 75 4.51 -3.24 0.30
N VAL A 76 4.91 -4.24 1.06
CA VAL A 76 4.14 -5.46 1.28
C VAL A 76 3.43 -5.39 2.62
N LEU A 77 2.08 -5.37 2.58
CA LEU A 77 1.21 -5.33 3.76
C LEU A 77 0.57 -6.70 3.98
N ASP A 78 0.76 -7.29 5.16
CA ASP A 78 0.10 -8.55 5.53
C ASP A 78 -1.17 -8.26 6.35
N PHE A 79 -2.32 -8.23 5.70
CA PHE A 79 -3.62 -7.93 6.33
C PHE A 79 -4.13 -9.02 7.28
N SER A 80 -3.47 -10.15 7.39
CA SER A 80 -3.73 -11.09 8.47
C SER A 80 -3.17 -10.61 9.82
N ARG A 81 -2.32 -9.58 9.83
CA ARG A 81 -1.59 -9.07 11.00
C ARG A 81 -1.80 -7.58 11.26
N ILE A 82 -2.03 -6.80 10.22
CA ILE A 82 -2.09 -5.34 10.25
C ILE A 82 -3.39 -4.83 9.66
N THR A 83 -3.63 -3.55 9.85
CA THR A 83 -4.71 -2.80 9.20
C THR A 83 -4.12 -1.71 8.31
N GLU A 84 -4.93 -1.14 7.42
CA GLU A 84 -4.55 -0.02 6.55
C GLU A 84 -4.14 1.25 7.31
N LYS A 85 -4.44 1.32 8.61
CA LYS A 85 -4.14 2.49 9.47
C LYS A 85 -2.77 2.46 10.11
N ASP A 86 -2.11 1.30 10.10
CA ASP A 86 -0.83 1.11 10.77
C ASP A 86 0.33 1.81 10.08
N TYR A 87 0.21 2.09 8.78
CA TYR A 87 1.29 2.66 7.97
C TYR A 87 0.87 3.86 7.14
N GLN A 88 1.79 4.80 6.99
CA GLN A 88 1.73 5.89 6.02
C GLN A 88 2.84 5.66 4.97
N LEU A 89 2.45 5.28 3.77
CA LEU A 89 3.35 4.90 2.69
C LEU A 89 3.51 6.04 1.70
N ASN A 90 4.74 6.37 1.36
CA ASN A 90 5.04 7.37 0.35
C ASN A 90 6.09 6.80 -0.62
N GLY A 91 5.72 6.54 -1.86
CA GLY A 91 6.65 6.08 -2.91
C GLY A 91 7.71 7.11 -3.23
N VAL A 92 7.37 8.39 -3.16
CA VAL A 92 8.20 9.57 -3.48
C VAL A 92 8.36 9.76 -4.97
N SER A 93 9.09 8.89 -5.67
CA SER A 93 9.22 8.96 -7.14
C SER A 93 9.61 7.61 -7.73
N GLY A 94 9.05 7.27 -8.85
CA GLY A 94 9.20 5.97 -9.48
C GLY A 94 7.86 5.45 -9.95
N SER A 95 7.71 4.15 -10.04
CA SER A 95 6.43 3.47 -10.16
C SER A 95 6.31 2.50 -8.99
N ASP A 96 5.58 2.95 -7.98
CA ASP A 96 5.57 2.32 -6.67
C ASP A 96 4.33 1.45 -6.46
N THR A 97 4.52 0.32 -5.80
CA THR A 97 3.50 -0.69 -5.61
C THR A 97 3.21 -0.92 -4.12
N VAL A 98 1.94 -0.90 -3.75
CA VAL A 98 1.45 -1.50 -2.51
C VAL A 98 0.94 -2.90 -2.84
N LYS A 99 1.55 -3.92 -2.25
CA LYS A 99 1.12 -5.31 -2.38
C LYS A 99 0.48 -5.76 -1.10
N VAL A 100 -0.76 -6.20 -1.20
CA VAL A 100 -1.51 -6.73 -0.05
C VAL A 100 -1.50 -8.26 -0.08
N THR A 101 -1.21 -8.86 1.06
CA THR A 101 -1.14 -10.31 1.26
C THR A 101 -1.98 -10.71 2.47
N GLY A 102 -2.13 -12.00 2.69
CA GLY A 102 -2.82 -12.54 3.86
C GLY A 102 -4.30 -12.80 3.62
N ASN A 103 -4.98 -13.23 4.67
CA ASN A 103 -6.41 -13.50 4.66
C ASN A 103 -7.16 -12.30 5.24
N TYR A 104 -8.08 -11.76 4.49
CA TYR A 104 -8.96 -10.71 4.95
C TYR A 104 -10.42 -11.17 4.95
N ASN A 105 -11.08 -11.00 6.09
CA ASN A 105 -12.51 -11.26 6.19
C ASN A 105 -13.27 -9.97 5.86
N LEU A 106 -13.98 -9.97 4.74
CA LEU A 106 -14.86 -8.87 4.33
C LEU A 106 -16.07 -8.78 5.29
N GLY A 107 -15.82 -8.47 6.56
CA GLY A 107 -16.86 -8.20 7.55
C GLY A 107 -17.40 -6.78 7.51
N ALA A 108 -16.71 -5.89 6.80
CA ALA A 108 -17.06 -4.51 6.48
C ALA A 108 -16.33 -4.11 5.21
N ASP A 109 -16.84 -3.11 4.49
CA ASP A 109 -16.12 -2.54 3.35
C ASP A 109 -14.74 -2.04 3.80
N ILE A 110 -13.72 -2.32 3.00
CA ILE A 110 -12.43 -1.66 3.18
C ILE A 110 -12.52 -0.31 2.50
N ASP A 111 -12.52 0.73 3.29
CA ASP A 111 -12.45 2.10 2.82
C ASP A 111 -11.04 2.64 3.06
N PHE A 112 -10.18 2.54 2.05
CA PHE A 112 -8.86 3.15 2.09
C PHE A 112 -8.92 4.70 2.18
N ALA A 113 -10.09 5.31 1.96
CA ALA A 113 -10.24 6.77 1.98
C ALA A 113 -10.08 7.38 3.38
N ASP A 114 -10.32 6.62 4.45
CA ASP A 114 -10.13 7.09 5.82
C ASP A 114 -8.66 7.13 6.24
N SER A 115 -7.77 6.54 5.46
CA SER A 115 -6.35 6.53 5.72
C SER A 115 -5.64 7.54 4.81
N ASN A 116 -5.05 8.59 5.34
CA ASN A 116 -4.01 9.36 4.64
C ASN A 116 -2.76 8.48 4.42
N SER A 117 -2.97 7.20 4.12
CA SER A 117 -1.93 6.18 4.27
C SER A 117 -1.05 6.08 3.05
N PHE A 118 -1.50 6.56 1.89
CA PHE A 118 -0.76 6.38 0.65
C PHE A 118 -0.50 7.72 -0.05
N ALA A 119 0.71 7.89 -0.56
CA ALA A 119 1.11 9.01 -1.41
C ALA A 119 2.09 8.51 -2.47
N ASN A 120 1.98 9.00 -3.70
CA ASN A 120 2.86 8.63 -4.81
C ASN A 120 2.90 7.11 -5.02
N ILE A 121 1.72 6.48 -5.04
CA ILE A 121 1.55 5.04 -5.32
C ILE A 121 0.86 4.90 -6.66
N ASP A 122 1.44 4.10 -7.56
CA ASP A 122 0.95 3.90 -8.93
C ASP A 122 0.15 2.61 -9.08
N ARG A 123 0.40 1.65 -8.18
CA ARG A 123 -0.14 0.30 -8.31
C ARG A 123 -0.51 -0.30 -6.97
N ILE A 124 -1.66 -0.98 -6.93
CA ILE A 124 -2.05 -1.85 -5.82
C ILE A 124 -2.18 -3.29 -6.34
N ASP A 125 -1.46 -4.21 -5.71
CA ASP A 125 -1.49 -5.63 -6.03
C ASP A 125 -2.23 -6.39 -4.93
N LEU A 126 -3.46 -6.79 -5.20
CA LEU A 126 -4.30 -7.59 -4.31
C LEU A 126 -4.28 -9.08 -4.68
N SER A 127 -3.58 -9.48 -5.76
CA SER A 127 -3.63 -10.84 -6.31
C SER A 127 -3.17 -11.96 -5.36
N SER A 128 -2.42 -11.58 -4.32
CA SER A 128 -1.95 -12.52 -3.28
C SER A 128 -2.79 -12.50 -2.00
N MET A 129 -3.85 -11.69 -1.96
CA MET A 129 -4.77 -11.64 -0.84
C MET A 129 -5.89 -12.64 -1.00
N VAL A 130 -6.27 -13.31 0.08
CA VAL A 130 -7.43 -14.20 0.10
C VAL A 130 -8.58 -13.48 0.78
N LEU A 131 -9.63 -13.21 0.01
CA LEU A 131 -10.87 -12.62 0.52
C LEU A 131 -11.78 -13.75 1.06
N THR A 132 -12.26 -13.57 2.27
CA THR A 132 -13.24 -14.46 2.89
C THR A 132 -14.37 -13.62 3.49
N GLY A 133 -15.58 -14.16 3.56
CA GLY A 133 -16.74 -13.46 4.13
C GLY A 133 -17.88 -13.28 3.16
N ASP A 134 -18.70 -12.26 3.39
CA ASP A 134 -19.89 -12.00 2.58
C ASP A 134 -19.48 -11.28 1.29
N ASP A 135 -19.89 -11.82 0.14
CA ASP A 135 -19.64 -11.27 -1.20
C ASP A 135 -20.28 -9.86 -1.41
N SER A 136 -21.07 -9.37 -0.45
CA SER A 136 -21.63 -8.01 -0.48
C SER A 136 -20.66 -6.93 -0.03
N ASN A 137 -19.51 -7.27 0.53
CA ASN A 137 -18.50 -6.33 0.97
C ASN A 137 -17.39 -6.17 -0.08
N GLU A 138 -16.92 -4.96 -0.27
CA GLU A 138 -16.07 -4.58 -1.38
C GLU A 138 -14.94 -3.64 -0.96
N PHE A 139 -13.88 -3.66 -1.78
CA PHE A 139 -12.94 -2.54 -1.79
C PHE A 139 -13.51 -1.40 -2.63
N LYS A 140 -13.66 -0.23 -2.04
CA LYS A 140 -14.28 0.93 -2.69
C LYS A 140 -13.25 1.94 -3.17
N PHE A 141 -13.36 2.30 -4.44
CA PHE A 141 -12.51 3.30 -5.07
C PHE A 141 -13.33 4.50 -5.53
N ASN A 142 -12.82 5.70 -5.33
CA ASN A 142 -13.37 6.92 -5.89
C ASN A 142 -12.25 7.85 -6.39
N GLY A 143 -12.63 8.89 -7.12
CA GLY A 143 -11.65 9.78 -7.74
C GLY A 143 -10.81 10.54 -6.73
N SER A 144 -11.40 10.99 -5.63
CA SER A 144 -10.68 11.70 -4.56
C SER A 144 -9.59 10.81 -3.94
N LEU A 145 -9.92 9.54 -3.69
CA LEU A 145 -8.99 8.56 -3.14
C LEU A 145 -7.81 8.31 -4.08
N VAL A 146 -8.09 7.99 -5.34
CA VAL A 146 -7.06 7.72 -6.35
C VAL A 146 -6.16 8.95 -6.55
N ASN A 147 -6.73 10.15 -6.59
CA ASN A 147 -5.96 11.38 -6.69
C ASN A 147 -5.07 11.63 -5.47
N SER A 148 -5.53 11.28 -4.27
CA SER A 148 -4.73 11.44 -3.04
C SER A 148 -3.51 10.51 -3.02
N TRP A 149 -3.65 9.31 -3.59
CA TRP A 149 -2.55 8.34 -3.63
C TRP A 149 -1.50 8.66 -4.68
N ASN A 150 -1.94 9.07 -5.86
CA ASN A 150 -1.06 9.20 -7.00
C ASN A 150 -0.22 10.49 -6.99
N ASN A 151 -0.65 11.55 -6.37
CA ASN A 151 0.07 12.82 -6.50
C ASN A 151 -0.29 13.90 -5.46
N ASN A 152 -0.45 13.57 -4.21
CA ASN A 152 -0.75 14.56 -3.15
C ASN A 152 -1.94 15.50 -3.49
N ASN A 153 -3.06 14.97 -3.92
CA ASN A 153 -4.27 15.68 -4.37
C ASN A 153 -4.21 16.33 -5.76
N SER A 154 -3.35 15.90 -6.66
CA SER A 154 -3.43 16.34 -8.06
C SER A 154 -4.64 15.70 -8.76
N ILE A 155 -5.35 16.52 -9.55
CA ILE A 155 -6.46 16.04 -10.39
C ILE A 155 -5.90 15.17 -11.53
N GLY A 156 -6.54 14.03 -11.81
CA GLY A 156 -6.18 13.16 -12.93
C GLY A 156 -5.21 12.03 -12.59
N GLY A 157 -5.10 11.65 -11.31
CA GLY A 157 -4.32 10.50 -10.89
C GLY A 157 -4.78 9.20 -11.54
N THR A 158 -3.85 8.30 -11.80
CA THR A 158 -4.14 6.95 -12.32
C THR A 158 -3.55 5.93 -11.38
N ILE A 159 -4.33 4.90 -11.03
CA ILE A 159 -3.83 3.75 -10.30
C ILE A 159 -4.10 2.47 -11.06
N SER A 160 -3.12 1.58 -11.10
CA SER A 160 -3.28 0.23 -11.60
C SER A 160 -3.62 -0.73 -10.46
N LEU A 161 -4.65 -1.55 -10.67
CA LEU A 161 -5.08 -2.56 -9.72
C LEU A 161 -4.86 -3.95 -10.30
N LYS A 162 -4.04 -4.75 -9.65
CA LYS A 162 -3.84 -6.15 -10.00
C LYS A 162 -4.67 -7.05 -9.10
N LEU A 163 -5.49 -7.90 -9.71
CA LEU A 163 -6.42 -8.81 -9.05
C LEU A 163 -6.13 -10.25 -9.44
N SER A 164 -6.57 -11.19 -8.62
CA SER A 164 -6.85 -12.56 -9.06
C SER A 164 -8.23 -12.62 -9.74
N ALA A 165 -8.48 -13.69 -10.50
CA ALA A 165 -9.70 -13.79 -11.31
C ALA A 165 -11.00 -13.79 -10.49
N ASP A 166 -10.96 -14.27 -9.27
CA ASP A 166 -12.06 -14.34 -8.31
C ASP A 166 -12.32 -13.02 -7.56
N GLN A 167 -11.42 -12.04 -7.62
CA GLN A 167 -11.54 -10.78 -6.89
C GLN A 167 -12.30 -9.68 -7.65
N THR A 168 -12.58 -9.85 -8.92
CA THR A 168 -13.20 -8.79 -9.76
C THR A 168 -14.58 -8.36 -9.29
N GLN A 169 -15.31 -9.20 -8.58
CA GLN A 169 -16.64 -8.91 -8.03
C GLN A 169 -16.58 -8.23 -6.65
N ASN A 170 -15.40 -8.13 -6.05
CA ASN A 170 -15.20 -7.50 -4.75
C ASN A 170 -14.61 -6.09 -4.86
N ILE A 171 -14.67 -5.49 -6.04
CA ILE A 171 -14.17 -4.14 -6.29
C ILE A 171 -15.32 -3.23 -6.69
N GLY A 172 -15.61 -2.26 -5.87
CA GLY A 172 -16.57 -1.21 -6.16
C GLY A 172 -15.88 0.12 -6.52
N TYR A 173 -16.51 0.92 -7.37
CA TYR A 173 -16.00 2.24 -7.74
C TYR A 173 -17.12 3.22 -8.02
N THR A 174 -16.85 4.51 -7.84
CA THR A 174 -17.77 5.60 -8.23
C THR A 174 -17.23 6.23 -9.51
N ASP A 175 -18.02 6.16 -10.59
CA ASP A 175 -17.67 6.70 -11.89
C ASP A 175 -17.71 8.24 -11.94
N ASN A 176 -17.34 8.83 -13.08
CA ASN A 176 -17.32 10.27 -13.28
C ASN A 176 -18.71 10.92 -13.29
N ALA A 177 -19.77 10.16 -13.42
CA ALA A 177 -21.15 10.62 -13.30
C ALA A 177 -21.69 10.57 -11.85
N GLY A 178 -20.89 10.04 -10.92
CA GLY A 178 -21.28 9.84 -9.52
C GLY A 178 -22.11 8.56 -9.30
N THR A 179 -22.09 7.63 -10.27
CA THR A 179 -22.78 6.35 -10.16
C THR A 179 -21.85 5.32 -9.51
N TYR A 180 -22.35 4.64 -8.50
CA TYR A 180 -21.65 3.52 -7.90
C TYR A 180 -21.80 2.25 -8.76
N ASN A 181 -20.71 1.53 -8.96
CA ASN A 181 -20.62 0.27 -9.68
C ASN A 181 -19.94 -0.76 -8.78
N ASP A 182 -20.45 -1.98 -8.73
CA ASP A 182 -20.09 -3.04 -7.80
C ASP A 182 -19.20 -4.15 -8.41
N SER A 183 -18.69 -3.93 -9.61
CA SER A 183 -17.80 -4.90 -10.26
C SER A 183 -16.89 -4.26 -11.29
N VAL A 184 -15.76 -4.89 -11.53
CA VAL A 184 -14.79 -4.50 -12.56
C VAL A 184 -14.46 -5.65 -13.50
N THR A 185 -13.91 -5.33 -14.65
CA THR A 185 -13.46 -6.31 -15.65
C THR A 185 -11.96 -6.17 -15.86
N ALA A 186 -11.23 -7.29 -15.78
CA ALA A 186 -9.80 -7.32 -16.07
C ALA A 186 -9.48 -6.78 -17.46
N GLY A 187 -8.42 -6.00 -17.56
CA GLY A 187 -7.98 -5.33 -18.78
C GLY A 187 -8.70 -4.02 -19.10
N ASN A 188 -9.68 -3.60 -18.29
CA ASN A 188 -10.42 -2.35 -18.51
C ASN A 188 -9.89 -1.20 -17.65
N SER A 189 -10.17 0.02 -18.12
CA SER A 189 -9.95 1.25 -17.36
C SER A 189 -11.27 1.97 -17.11
N TYR A 190 -11.42 2.56 -15.93
CA TYR A 190 -12.62 3.23 -15.47
C TYR A 190 -12.30 4.67 -15.10
N ASN A 191 -13.04 5.61 -15.70
CA ASN A 191 -12.92 7.02 -15.35
C ASN A 191 -13.74 7.30 -14.09
N LEU A 192 -13.05 7.76 -13.07
CA LEU A 192 -13.62 8.15 -11.78
C LEU A 192 -13.91 9.64 -11.76
N GLN A 193 -14.57 10.10 -10.69
CA GLN A 193 -14.74 11.54 -10.42
C GLN A 193 -13.37 12.25 -10.35
N ASP A 194 -13.40 13.57 -10.51
CA ASP A 194 -12.20 14.44 -10.43
C ASP A 194 -11.07 14.07 -11.41
N GLY A 195 -11.42 13.43 -12.53
CA GLY A 195 -10.50 13.09 -13.61
C GLY A 195 -9.56 11.91 -13.31
N ALA A 196 -9.75 11.23 -12.19
CA ALA A 196 -8.96 10.05 -11.84
C ALA A 196 -9.31 8.84 -12.71
N THR A 197 -8.37 7.90 -12.82
CA THR A 197 -8.53 6.66 -13.58
C THR A 197 -8.12 5.45 -12.75
N LEU A 198 -9.00 4.44 -12.72
CA LEU A 198 -8.71 3.11 -12.18
C LEU A 198 -8.51 2.15 -13.35
N THR A 199 -7.35 1.52 -13.44
CA THR A 199 -7.03 0.53 -14.46
C THR A 199 -6.92 -0.85 -13.84
N ILE A 200 -7.68 -1.82 -14.35
CA ILE A 200 -7.58 -3.21 -13.90
C ILE A 200 -6.62 -3.94 -14.83
N GLU A 201 -5.55 -4.48 -14.27
CA GLU A 201 -4.57 -5.23 -15.05
C GLU A 201 -5.19 -6.48 -15.66
N ALA A 202 -4.71 -6.88 -16.84
CA ALA A 202 -5.10 -8.16 -17.45
C ALA A 202 -4.57 -9.33 -16.58
N ILE A 203 -5.41 -10.34 -16.40
CA ILE A 203 -5.12 -11.53 -15.61
C ILE A 203 -4.45 -12.59 -16.48
#